data_955e5a3ff448f9f0f24aa9a119960bd6
#
_entry.id   955e5a3ff448f9f0f24aa9a119960bd6
#
_cell.length_a   1.000
_cell.length_b   1.000
_cell.length_c   1.000
_cell.angle_alpha   90.00
_cell.angle_beta   90.00
_cell.angle_gamma   90.00
#
_symmetry.space_group_name_H-M   'P 1'
#
loop_
_entity.id
_entity.type
_entity.pdbx_description
1 polymer ?
#
loop_
_entity_poly.entity_id
_entity_poly.type
_entity_poly.pdbx_seq_one_letter_code
_entity_poly.pdbx_strand_id
1 'polypeptide(L)'
;MSKWAEGRIVGNRQWTNRLVSLQIAAPEVGFVAGQFARLALPALPGSKESMLGRPYSFVNPPMQAPHEFYFNVLPEGPLSPRLARLNPGEPVWLLDRANGFFTIAELPASEALWCLATGTGLGPYLSMLRTDEPWEKFEHVVLVHAVRFAQDLSYSDVVAALATK
;
A
#
# COMPACT_ATOMS: atom_id res chain seq x y z
N MET A 1 -5.14 -13.93 -18.86
CA MET A 1 -6.05 -13.83 -17.69
C MET A 1 -5.19 -13.62 -16.46
N SER A 2 -5.48 -12.61 -15.65
CA SER A 2 -4.78 -12.41 -14.39
C SER A 2 -5.07 -13.54 -13.41
N LYS A 3 -4.05 -13.98 -12.69
CA LYS A 3 -4.11 -15.13 -11.78
C LYS A 3 -3.82 -14.66 -10.35
N TRP A 4 -4.40 -15.36 -9.38
CA TRP A 4 -4.03 -15.19 -7.98
C TRP A 4 -2.71 -15.91 -7.72
N ALA A 5 -1.70 -15.17 -7.30
CA ALA A 5 -0.43 -15.69 -6.82
C ALA A 5 -0.49 -15.82 -5.30
N GLU A 6 -0.10 -16.97 -4.77
CA GLU A 6 -0.01 -17.17 -3.33
C GLU A 6 1.26 -16.50 -2.79
N GLY A 7 1.09 -15.68 -1.77
CA GLY A 7 2.16 -15.11 -0.96
C GLY A 7 2.03 -15.52 0.50
N ARG A 8 3.03 -15.14 1.29
CA ARG A 8 3.08 -15.38 2.73
C ARG A 8 3.28 -14.07 3.48
N ILE A 9 2.55 -13.90 4.57
CA ILE A 9 2.81 -12.80 5.49
C ILE A 9 4.21 -12.99 6.09
N VAL A 10 5.02 -11.93 6.04
CA VAL A 10 6.34 -11.87 6.69
C VAL A 10 6.40 -10.79 7.76
N GLY A 11 5.44 -9.85 7.74
CA GLY A 11 5.29 -8.83 8.76
C GLY A 11 3.84 -8.37 8.87
N ASN A 12 3.40 -8.11 10.10
CA ASN A 12 2.11 -7.51 10.41
C ASN A 12 2.34 -6.46 11.49
N ARG A 13 2.25 -5.19 11.13
CA ARG A 13 2.41 -4.07 12.06
C ARG A 13 1.07 -3.41 12.33
N GLN A 14 0.65 -3.48 13.58
CA GLN A 14 -0.51 -2.74 14.08
C GLN A 14 -0.06 -1.34 14.51
N TRP A 15 -0.49 -0.31 13.80
CA TRP A 15 -0.24 1.09 14.15
C TRP A 15 -1.22 1.58 15.21
N THR A 16 -2.49 1.26 14.99
CA THR A 16 -3.60 1.49 15.90
C THR A 16 -4.57 0.32 15.83
N ASN A 17 -5.67 0.37 16.56
CA ASN A 17 -6.73 -0.64 16.47
C ASN A 17 -7.40 -0.72 15.08
N ARG A 18 -7.14 0.25 14.20
CA ARG A 18 -7.73 0.35 12.85
C ARG A 18 -6.73 0.46 11.72
N LEU A 19 -5.48 0.77 12.00
CA LEU A 19 -4.46 1.00 10.98
C LEU A 19 -3.41 -0.10 11.04
N VAL A 20 -3.23 -0.76 9.92
CA VAL A 20 -2.38 -1.96 9.81
C VAL A 20 -1.53 -1.88 8.55
N SER A 21 -0.27 -2.33 8.67
CA SER A 21 0.58 -2.63 7.52
C SER A 21 0.89 -4.11 7.46
N LEU A 22 0.72 -4.71 6.30
CA LEU A 22 1.14 -6.08 6.01
C LEU A 22 2.33 -6.07 5.07
N GLN A 23 3.33 -6.86 5.39
CA GLN A 23 4.44 -7.19 4.52
C GLN A 23 4.27 -8.62 4.01
N ILE A 24 4.33 -8.78 2.69
CA ILE A 24 3.98 -10.02 2.00
C ILE A 24 5.14 -10.43 1.10
N ALA A 25 5.72 -11.60 1.40
CA ALA A 25 6.60 -12.29 0.47
C ALA A 25 5.73 -13.02 -0.57
N ALA A 26 5.82 -12.59 -1.82
CA ALA A 26 5.07 -13.15 -2.93
C ALA A 26 5.97 -13.19 -4.18
N PRO A 27 5.59 -13.95 -5.21
CA PRO A 27 6.20 -13.81 -6.53
C PRO A 27 6.19 -12.33 -6.94
N GLU A 28 7.20 -11.92 -7.69
CA GLU A 28 7.34 -10.54 -8.12
C GLU A 28 6.11 -10.09 -8.93
N VAL A 29 5.46 -9.05 -8.44
CA VAL A 29 4.43 -8.31 -9.15
C VAL A 29 5.06 -7.01 -9.60
N GLY A 30 5.39 -6.90 -10.89
CA GLY A 30 5.90 -5.65 -11.45
C GLY A 30 4.85 -4.54 -11.30
N PHE A 31 5.26 -3.42 -10.72
CA PHE A 31 4.39 -2.25 -10.56
C PHE A 31 5.18 -0.96 -10.72
N VAL A 32 4.46 0.13 -10.99
CA VAL A 32 4.96 1.49 -10.94
C VAL A 32 4.55 2.10 -9.60
N ALA A 33 5.42 2.90 -8.98
CA ALA A 33 5.13 3.56 -7.72
C ALA A 33 3.81 4.35 -7.79
N GLY A 34 2.96 4.17 -6.77
CA GLY A 34 1.60 4.73 -6.72
C GLY A 34 0.49 3.77 -7.17
N GLN A 35 0.82 2.69 -7.87
CA GLN A 35 -0.14 1.66 -8.24
C GLN A 35 -0.60 0.81 -7.04
N PHE A 36 -1.59 -0.06 -7.30
CA PHE A 36 -2.14 -1.00 -6.33
C PHE A 36 -2.19 -2.42 -6.88
N ALA A 37 -2.21 -3.40 -6.00
CA ALA A 37 -2.59 -4.77 -6.30
C ALA A 37 -3.91 -5.13 -5.59
N ARG A 38 -4.55 -6.22 -6.02
CA ARG A 38 -5.66 -6.79 -5.26
C ARG A 38 -5.12 -7.86 -4.32
N LEU A 39 -5.39 -7.69 -3.03
CA LEU A 39 -5.19 -8.73 -2.02
C LEU A 39 -6.47 -9.51 -1.82
N ALA A 40 -6.36 -10.82 -1.63
CA ALA A 40 -7.51 -11.69 -1.42
C ALA A 40 -7.26 -12.76 -0.36
N LEU A 41 -8.37 -13.21 0.20
CA LEU A 41 -8.48 -14.43 0.99
C LEU A 41 -9.59 -15.30 0.40
N PRO A 42 -9.62 -16.62 0.71
CA PRO A 42 -10.74 -17.47 0.36
C PRO A 42 -12.06 -16.82 0.77
N ALA A 43 -13.04 -16.85 -0.11
CA ALA A 43 -14.34 -16.26 0.15
C ALA A 43 -15.04 -16.99 1.32
N LEU A 44 -15.97 -16.30 1.95
CA LEU A 44 -16.75 -16.89 3.04
C LEU A 44 -17.72 -17.96 2.50
N PRO A 45 -18.10 -18.96 3.32
CA PRO A 45 -19.09 -19.95 2.94
C PRO A 45 -20.37 -19.31 2.41
N GLY A 46 -20.92 -19.86 1.33
CA GLY A 46 -22.10 -19.30 0.65
C GLY A 46 -21.84 -18.23 -0.41
N SER A 47 -20.60 -17.77 -0.57
CA SER A 47 -20.20 -16.88 -1.67
C SER A 47 -20.22 -17.62 -3.02
N LYS A 48 -20.62 -16.91 -4.08
CA LYS A 48 -20.49 -17.42 -5.46
C LYS A 48 -19.03 -17.35 -5.97
N GLU A 49 -18.20 -16.52 -5.38
CA GLU A 49 -16.80 -16.36 -5.72
C GLU A 49 -15.93 -17.26 -4.83
N SER A 50 -14.86 -17.81 -5.36
CA SER A 50 -13.88 -18.61 -4.59
C SER A 50 -12.94 -17.73 -3.76
N MET A 51 -12.67 -16.49 -4.22
CA MET A 51 -11.77 -15.54 -3.60
C MET A 51 -12.47 -14.20 -3.37
N LEU A 52 -12.24 -13.63 -2.20
CA LEU A 52 -12.68 -12.28 -1.86
C LEU A 52 -11.49 -11.33 -1.94
N GLY A 53 -11.42 -10.52 -3.00
CA GLY A 53 -10.31 -9.61 -3.26
C GLY A 53 -10.71 -8.14 -3.24
N ARG A 54 -9.82 -7.26 -2.72
CA ARG A 54 -9.96 -5.80 -2.74
C ARG A 54 -8.65 -5.13 -3.12
N PRO A 55 -8.68 -3.92 -3.71
CA PRO A 55 -7.48 -3.16 -4.07
C PRO A 55 -6.82 -2.57 -2.82
N TYR A 56 -5.47 -2.62 -2.81
CA TYR A 56 -4.60 -2.00 -1.81
C TYR A 56 -3.38 -1.44 -2.51
N SER A 57 -3.05 -0.17 -2.23
CA SER A 57 -1.87 0.48 -2.81
C SER A 57 -0.58 -0.06 -2.21
N PHE A 58 0.45 -0.17 -3.04
CA PHE A 58 1.80 -0.47 -2.56
C PHE A 58 2.35 0.70 -1.74
N VAL A 59 3.08 0.38 -0.68
CA VAL A 59 3.81 1.33 0.18
C VAL A 59 5.30 1.30 -0.11
N ASN A 60 5.85 0.10 -0.39
CA ASN A 60 7.24 -0.06 -0.80
C ASN A 60 7.45 0.49 -2.22
N PRO A 61 8.66 0.96 -2.57
CA PRO A 61 8.98 1.29 -3.94
C PRO A 61 9.03 0.02 -4.81
N PRO A 62 8.89 0.15 -6.14
CA PRO A 62 9.12 -0.95 -7.07
C PRO A 62 10.49 -1.62 -6.83
N MET A 63 10.62 -2.89 -7.22
CA MET A 63 11.86 -3.70 -7.06
C MET A 63 12.33 -3.94 -5.63
N GLN A 64 11.57 -3.51 -4.62
CA GLN A 64 11.87 -3.79 -3.22
C GLN A 64 10.88 -4.82 -2.67
N ALA A 65 11.40 -5.94 -2.17
CA ALA A 65 10.65 -6.93 -1.41
C ALA A 65 10.88 -6.72 0.10
N PRO A 66 9.94 -7.17 0.94
CA PRO A 66 8.63 -7.69 0.62
C PRO A 66 7.66 -6.60 0.14
N HIS A 67 6.58 -7.00 -0.54
CA HIS A 67 5.48 -6.07 -0.86
C HIS A 67 4.81 -5.59 0.43
N GLU A 68 4.58 -4.29 0.53
CA GLU A 68 3.98 -3.69 1.72
C GLU A 68 2.68 -2.97 1.36
N PHE A 69 1.64 -3.19 2.20
CA PHE A 69 0.31 -2.63 2.03
C PHE A 69 -0.17 -2.04 3.35
N TYR A 70 -0.61 -0.77 3.31
CA TYR A 70 -1.11 -0.04 4.47
C TYR A 70 -2.59 0.26 4.31
N PHE A 71 -3.40 -0.13 5.28
CA PHE A 71 -4.85 -0.04 5.16
C PHE A 71 -5.57 0.19 6.49
N ASN A 72 -6.81 0.68 6.35
CA ASN A 72 -7.75 0.82 7.45
C ASN A 72 -8.58 -0.46 7.60
N VAL A 73 -8.68 -0.95 8.82
CA VAL A 73 -9.55 -2.07 9.19
C VAL A 73 -10.98 -1.55 9.30
N LEU A 74 -11.85 -2.02 8.43
CA LEU A 74 -13.29 -1.75 8.47
C LEU A 74 -13.96 -2.86 9.28
N PRO A 75 -14.46 -2.60 10.51
CA PRO A 75 -14.99 -3.66 11.38
C PRO A 75 -16.06 -4.53 10.72
N GLU A 76 -16.95 -3.91 9.96
CA GLU A 76 -18.03 -4.60 9.23
C GLU A 76 -17.61 -5.07 7.83
N GLY A 77 -16.36 -4.84 7.45
CA GLY A 77 -15.84 -5.25 6.15
C GLY A 77 -15.53 -6.74 6.12
N PRO A 78 -15.81 -7.43 5.01
CA PRO A 78 -15.61 -8.89 4.94
C PRO A 78 -14.15 -9.31 4.77
N LEU A 79 -13.22 -8.40 4.43
CA LEU A 79 -11.83 -8.72 4.12
C LEU A 79 -10.82 -8.09 5.08
N SER A 80 -10.85 -6.76 5.28
CA SER A 80 -9.80 -6.05 6.04
C SER A 80 -9.64 -6.55 7.48
N PRO A 81 -10.69 -6.93 8.25
CA PRO A 81 -10.50 -7.53 9.58
C PRO A 81 -9.81 -8.89 9.53
N ARG A 82 -10.02 -9.67 8.47
CA ARG A 82 -9.39 -10.97 8.28
C ARG A 82 -7.91 -10.80 7.92
N LEU A 83 -7.60 -9.88 7.00
CA LEU A 83 -6.22 -9.54 6.65
C LEU A 83 -5.43 -9.05 7.87
N ALA A 84 -6.02 -8.15 8.67
CA ALA A 84 -5.37 -7.59 9.85
C ALA A 84 -5.00 -8.62 10.93
N ARG A 85 -5.63 -9.79 10.93
CA ARG A 85 -5.38 -10.88 11.90
C ARG A 85 -4.36 -11.91 11.41
N LEU A 86 -3.90 -11.81 10.17
CA LEU A 86 -2.94 -12.76 9.62
C LEU A 86 -1.59 -12.66 10.35
N ASN A 87 -1.05 -13.80 10.71
CA ASN A 87 0.24 -13.94 11.36
C ASN A 87 1.34 -14.25 10.32
N PRO A 88 2.61 -13.97 10.62
CA PRO A 88 3.72 -14.41 9.78
C PRO A 88 3.64 -15.91 9.46
N GLY A 89 3.84 -16.25 8.19
CA GLY A 89 3.71 -17.59 7.63
C GLY A 89 2.33 -17.91 7.04
N GLU A 90 1.27 -17.19 7.41
CA GLU A 90 -0.07 -17.43 6.87
C GLU A 90 -0.20 -16.99 5.40
N PRO A 91 -1.00 -17.73 4.60
CA PRO A 91 -1.16 -17.44 3.17
C PRO A 91 -2.08 -16.23 2.92
N VAL A 92 -1.74 -15.48 1.90
CA VAL A 92 -2.55 -14.42 1.30
C VAL A 92 -2.35 -14.43 -0.19
N TRP A 93 -3.34 -14.05 -0.96
CA TRP A 93 -3.27 -14.05 -2.43
C TRP A 93 -3.20 -12.63 -2.97
N LEU A 94 -2.30 -12.43 -3.92
CA LEU A 94 -2.17 -11.20 -4.69
C LEU A 94 -2.55 -11.49 -6.14
N LEU A 95 -3.22 -10.52 -6.79
CA LEU A 95 -3.36 -10.59 -8.23
C LEU A 95 -1.98 -10.32 -8.86
N ASP A 96 -1.59 -11.15 -9.83
CA ASP A 96 -0.29 -11.13 -10.52
C ASP A 96 -0.06 -9.87 -11.39
N ARG A 97 -0.96 -8.88 -11.29
CA ARG A 97 -0.94 -7.65 -12.06
C ARG A 97 -1.30 -6.44 -11.19
N ALA A 98 -0.41 -5.47 -11.18
CA ALA A 98 -0.68 -4.16 -10.63
C ALA A 98 -1.59 -3.33 -11.57
N ASN A 99 -2.31 -2.37 -11.01
CA ASN A 99 -3.22 -1.49 -11.72
C ASN A 99 -3.17 -0.07 -11.13
N GLY A 100 -3.74 0.88 -11.86
CA GLY A 100 -3.88 2.26 -11.45
C GLY A 100 -3.00 3.22 -12.26
N PHE A 101 -3.45 4.46 -12.31
CA PHE A 101 -2.79 5.57 -13.03
C PHE A 101 -2.32 6.68 -12.08
N PHE A 102 -2.34 6.42 -10.77
CA PHE A 102 -1.85 7.37 -9.79
C PHE A 102 -0.32 7.26 -9.69
N THR A 103 0.37 7.77 -10.71
CA THR A 103 1.83 7.69 -10.86
C THR A 103 2.42 9.05 -11.21
N ILE A 104 3.71 9.24 -10.94
CA ILE A 104 4.42 10.49 -11.26
C ILE A 104 4.43 10.77 -12.77
N ALA A 105 4.45 9.73 -13.60
CA ALA A 105 4.46 9.89 -15.06
C ALA A 105 3.20 10.59 -15.61
N GLU A 106 2.06 10.48 -14.93
CA GLU A 106 0.80 11.13 -15.34
C GLU A 106 0.75 12.63 -15.00
N LEU A 107 1.70 13.13 -14.23
CA LEU A 107 1.72 14.54 -13.83
C LEU A 107 2.40 15.42 -14.88
N PRO A 108 1.90 16.64 -15.14
CA PRO A 108 2.58 17.59 -15.97
C PRO A 108 3.90 18.05 -15.35
N ALA A 109 4.79 18.60 -16.15
CA ALA A 109 5.97 19.30 -15.65
C ALA A 109 5.53 20.53 -14.85
N SER A 110 6.09 20.70 -13.66
CA SER A 110 5.84 21.84 -12.78
C SER A 110 7.01 22.00 -11.80
N GLU A 111 7.12 23.15 -11.18
CA GLU A 111 8.15 23.45 -10.19
C GLU A 111 7.95 22.66 -8.90
N ALA A 112 6.70 22.49 -8.46
CA ALA A 112 6.39 21.88 -7.18
C ALA A 112 5.40 20.71 -7.30
N LEU A 113 5.67 19.65 -6.54
CA LEU A 113 4.78 18.51 -6.31
C LEU A 113 4.16 18.61 -4.92
N TRP A 114 2.83 18.72 -4.85
CA TRP A 114 2.07 18.66 -3.61
C TRP A 114 1.38 17.30 -3.45
N CYS A 115 1.83 16.52 -2.49
CA CYS A 115 1.26 15.23 -2.11
C CYS A 115 0.30 15.41 -0.94
N LEU A 116 -1.01 15.38 -1.18
CA LEU A 116 -2.03 15.59 -0.15
C LEU A 116 -2.63 14.23 0.25
N ALA A 117 -2.17 13.69 1.37
CA ALA A 117 -2.59 12.39 1.89
C ALA A 117 -3.59 12.54 3.05
N THR A 118 -4.67 11.78 3.03
CA THR A 118 -5.54 11.57 4.18
C THR A 118 -5.49 10.12 4.63
N GLY A 119 -5.26 9.89 5.93
CA GLY A 119 -5.19 8.54 6.50
C GLY A 119 -4.27 7.60 5.72
N THR A 120 -4.80 6.46 5.30
CA THR A 120 -4.03 5.44 4.56
C THR A 120 -3.68 5.82 3.11
N GLY A 121 -4.22 6.92 2.59
CA GLY A 121 -3.78 7.50 1.33
C GLY A 121 -2.32 7.95 1.32
N LEU A 122 -1.65 7.93 2.47
CA LEU A 122 -0.20 8.09 2.58
C LEU A 122 0.58 7.00 1.82
N GLY A 123 0.06 5.75 1.80
CA GLY A 123 0.77 4.59 1.24
C GLY A 123 1.33 4.80 -0.16
N PRO A 124 0.52 5.13 -1.18
CA PRO A 124 1.02 5.34 -2.54
C PRO A 124 2.03 6.49 -2.65
N TYR A 125 1.92 7.54 -1.86
CA TYR A 125 2.92 8.60 -1.82
C TYR A 125 4.25 8.11 -1.25
N LEU A 126 4.24 7.27 -0.20
CA LEU A 126 5.47 6.66 0.31
C LEU A 126 6.15 5.77 -0.75
N SER A 127 5.36 5.05 -1.54
CA SER A 127 5.89 4.28 -2.67
C SER A 127 6.61 5.19 -3.68
N MET A 128 5.98 6.31 -4.08
CA MET A 128 6.55 7.28 -5.03
C MET A 128 7.77 8.00 -4.47
N LEU A 129 7.68 8.57 -3.26
CA LEU A 129 8.73 9.39 -2.67
C LEU A 129 9.98 8.59 -2.26
N ARG A 130 9.89 7.27 -2.25
CA ARG A 130 11.03 6.37 -2.04
C ARG A 130 11.71 5.95 -3.35
N THR A 131 11.23 6.42 -4.50
CA THR A 131 11.93 6.38 -5.81
C THR A 131 12.67 7.69 -6.06
N ASP A 132 13.49 7.75 -7.10
CA ASP A 132 14.21 8.98 -7.47
C ASP A 132 13.37 9.90 -8.37
N GLU A 133 12.39 9.34 -9.10
CA GLU A 133 11.58 10.04 -10.11
C GLU A 133 10.96 11.36 -9.62
N PRO A 134 10.28 11.47 -8.44
CA PRO A 134 9.72 12.75 -8.01
C PRO A 134 10.78 13.80 -7.68
N TRP A 135 11.95 13.40 -7.19
CA TRP A 135 13.04 14.29 -6.82
C TRP A 135 13.84 14.79 -8.04
N GLU A 136 13.85 14.04 -9.12
CA GLU A 136 14.42 14.46 -10.41
C GLU A 136 13.47 15.35 -11.21
N LYS A 137 12.15 15.14 -11.05
CA LYS A 137 11.12 15.81 -11.86
C LYS A 137 10.67 17.14 -11.28
N PHE A 138 10.71 17.34 -9.96
CA PHE A 138 10.18 18.52 -9.28
C PHE A 138 11.26 19.16 -8.40
N GLU A 139 11.34 20.48 -8.43
CA GLU A 139 12.27 21.25 -7.62
C GLU A 139 11.87 21.28 -6.15
N HIS A 140 10.55 21.28 -5.90
CA HIS A 140 9.98 21.26 -4.55
C HIS A 140 8.99 20.12 -4.40
N VAL A 141 9.16 19.33 -3.34
CA VAL A 141 8.24 18.24 -2.99
C VAL A 141 7.65 18.50 -1.60
N VAL A 142 6.33 18.64 -1.52
CA VAL A 142 5.61 18.90 -0.28
C VAL A 142 4.69 17.72 0.02
N LEU A 143 4.86 17.07 1.16
CA LEU A 143 3.96 16.03 1.65
C LEU A 143 3.13 16.55 2.82
N VAL A 144 1.82 16.56 2.65
CA VAL A 144 0.85 16.85 3.71
C VAL A 144 0.13 15.57 4.08
N HIS A 145 0.25 15.14 5.34
CA HIS A 145 -0.46 13.97 5.86
C HIS A 145 -1.48 14.42 6.91
N ALA A 146 -2.77 14.36 6.56
CA ALA A 146 -3.87 14.70 7.44
C ALA A 146 -4.50 13.44 8.05
N VAL A 147 -4.66 13.45 9.36
CA VAL A 147 -5.29 12.37 10.14
C VAL A 147 -6.27 12.94 11.15
N ARG A 148 -7.17 12.09 11.65
CA ARG A 148 -8.16 12.53 12.64
C ARG A 148 -7.54 12.67 14.03
N PHE A 149 -6.65 11.78 14.41
CA PHE A 149 -6.00 11.75 15.72
C PHE A 149 -4.48 11.64 15.55
N ALA A 150 -3.71 12.26 16.44
CA ALA A 150 -2.24 12.23 16.37
C ALA A 150 -1.67 10.81 16.38
N GLN A 151 -2.31 9.88 17.07
CA GLN A 151 -1.91 8.46 17.08
C GLN A 151 -2.05 7.74 15.72
N ASP A 152 -2.79 8.33 14.77
CA ASP A 152 -2.96 7.79 13.42
C ASP A 152 -1.83 8.22 12.47
N LEU A 153 -0.88 9.06 12.94
CA LEU A 153 0.32 9.44 12.18
C LEU A 153 1.28 8.25 12.09
N SER A 154 1.02 7.38 11.14
CA SER A 154 1.87 6.22 10.84
C SER A 154 3.06 6.63 9.97
N TYR A 155 4.14 5.83 9.96
CA TYR A 155 5.34 6.04 9.13
C TYR A 155 6.08 7.37 9.37
N SER A 156 5.96 7.96 10.55
CA SER A 156 6.63 9.24 10.85
C SER A 156 8.15 9.17 10.74
N ASP A 157 8.75 8.03 11.03
CA ASP A 157 10.17 7.73 10.83
C ASP A 157 10.56 7.75 9.34
N VAL A 158 9.75 7.14 8.49
CA VAL A 158 9.96 7.13 7.04
C VAL A 158 9.79 8.54 6.46
N VAL A 159 8.75 9.25 6.88
CA VAL A 159 8.49 10.64 6.43
C VAL A 159 9.63 11.57 6.87
N ALA A 160 10.14 11.44 8.10
CA ALA A 160 11.28 12.22 8.57
C ALA A 160 12.54 11.94 7.75
N ALA A 161 12.80 10.69 7.39
CA ALA A 161 13.93 10.33 6.55
C ALA A 161 13.82 10.90 5.12
N LEU A 162 12.61 10.98 4.57
CA LEU A 162 12.36 11.60 3.26
C LEU A 162 12.57 13.12 3.27
N ALA A 163 12.30 13.79 4.39
CA ALA A 163 12.48 15.24 4.51
C ALA A 163 13.96 15.69 4.50
N THR A 164 14.90 14.74 4.49
CA THR A 164 16.35 15.00 4.39
C THR A 164 16.92 14.80 2.99
N LYS A 165 16.09 14.39 2.01
CA LYS A 165 16.44 14.28 0.60
C LYS A 165 16.39 15.64 -0.10
#